data_b4934939924150813e27b10370477647
#
_entry.id   b4934939924150813e27b10370477647
#
_cell.length_a   1.000
_cell.length_b   1.000
_cell.length_c   1.000
_cell.angle_alpha   90.00
_cell.angle_beta   90.00
_cell.angle_gamma   90.00
#
_symmetry.space_group_name_H-M   'P 1'
#
loop_
_entity.id
_entity.type
_entity.pdbx_description
1 polymer ?
#
loop_
_entity_poly.entity_id
_entity_poly.type
_entity_poly.pdbx_seq_one_letter_code
_entity_poly.pdbx_strand_id
1 'polypeptide(L)'
;MGGFQLMVANDKDYLPTRLSYKLNLRGPSINVQAACSTGLVAIHLACQSLLSGEADMFLAGGSSVQVPHRAGHLFQNGMIVSPDGHCRAFDAEARGTIFGSGVGVVLLKRLADAIRDGDHVFAVVKGSAVNNDGGMKVGYMAPSGDGQASVVTEAMAMADISPDTIGFVEAHGTGTEIGDPIEVNALTQAFRAACDRSHYAKVEDLARFPLATDGRHARGFCPRRETNRLCTATARHCFQSHGGVHIR
;
A
#
# COMPACT_ATOMS: atom_id res chain seq x y z
N MET A 1 -36.17 -10.29 -0.95
CA MET A 1 -35.40 -9.06 -0.65
C MET A 1 -35.66 -8.09 -1.79
N GLY A 2 -36.10 -6.86 -1.52
CA GLY A 2 -36.37 -5.88 -2.57
C GLY A 2 -35.08 -5.40 -3.23
N GLY A 3 -35.15 -4.94 -4.50
CA GLY A 3 -33.97 -4.49 -5.26
C GLY A 3 -33.17 -3.40 -4.55
N PHE A 4 -33.82 -2.46 -3.88
CA PHE A 4 -33.16 -1.41 -3.09
C PHE A 4 -32.38 -1.97 -1.89
N GLN A 5 -32.93 -2.96 -1.16
CA GLN A 5 -32.23 -3.60 -0.06
C GLN A 5 -31.00 -4.37 -0.54
N LEU A 6 -31.10 -5.00 -1.73
CA LEU A 6 -29.96 -5.68 -2.34
C LEU A 6 -28.86 -4.70 -2.73
N MET A 7 -29.22 -3.55 -3.30
CA MET A 7 -28.27 -2.47 -3.62
C MET A 7 -27.56 -1.98 -2.36
N VAL A 8 -28.29 -1.57 -1.32
CA VAL A 8 -27.71 -1.10 -0.05
C VAL A 8 -26.82 -2.16 0.62
N ALA A 9 -27.11 -3.44 0.40
CA ALA A 9 -26.31 -4.53 0.96
C ALA A 9 -25.01 -4.81 0.22
N ASN A 10 -24.92 -4.47 -1.06
CA ASN A 10 -23.79 -4.87 -1.93
C ASN A 10 -23.01 -3.71 -2.53
N ASP A 11 -23.60 -2.50 -2.57
CA ASP A 11 -22.90 -1.35 -3.10
C ASP A 11 -21.83 -0.87 -2.11
N LYS A 12 -20.66 -0.57 -2.66
CA LYS A 12 -19.46 -0.11 -1.92
C LYS A 12 -19.70 1.21 -1.18
N ASP A 13 -20.60 2.05 -1.65
CA ASP A 13 -20.93 3.35 -1.02
C ASP A 13 -21.43 3.19 0.42
N TYR A 14 -22.02 2.04 0.73
CA TYR A 14 -22.55 1.74 2.06
C TYR A 14 -21.58 1.00 2.99
N LEU A 15 -20.38 0.62 2.51
CA LEU A 15 -19.42 -0.12 3.32
C LEU A 15 -18.94 0.68 4.53
N PRO A 16 -18.34 1.88 4.39
CA PRO A 16 -17.82 2.64 5.53
C PRO A 16 -18.94 3.19 6.41
N THR A 17 -20.02 3.67 5.81
CA THR A 17 -21.16 4.23 6.57
C THR A 17 -21.89 3.19 7.41
N ARG A 18 -21.96 1.94 6.95
CA ARG A 18 -22.48 0.83 7.75
C ARG A 18 -21.62 0.55 8.98
N LEU A 19 -20.28 0.61 8.82
CA LEU A 19 -19.37 0.47 9.93
C LEU A 19 -19.55 1.61 10.95
N SER A 20 -19.61 2.84 10.46
CA SER A 20 -19.87 4.03 11.29
C SER A 20 -21.18 3.91 12.06
N TYR A 21 -22.25 3.44 11.41
CA TYR A 21 -23.54 3.20 12.08
C TYR A 21 -23.42 2.13 13.19
N LYS A 22 -22.75 1.01 12.91
CA LYS A 22 -22.60 -0.10 13.86
C LYS A 22 -21.74 0.25 15.08
N LEU A 23 -20.73 1.10 14.88
CA LEU A 23 -19.78 1.52 15.92
C LEU A 23 -20.11 2.89 16.51
N ASN A 24 -21.23 3.51 16.09
CA ASN A 24 -21.65 4.86 16.51
C ASN A 24 -20.56 5.91 16.27
N LEU A 25 -19.86 5.83 15.14
CA LEU A 25 -18.85 6.80 14.73
C LEU A 25 -19.54 8.00 14.04
N ARG A 26 -19.01 9.22 14.25
CA ARG A 26 -19.65 10.45 13.79
C ARG A 26 -18.76 11.29 12.86
N GLY A 27 -17.49 10.96 12.70
CA GLY A 27 -16.58 11.62 11.80
C GLY A 27 -16.87 11.32 10.32
N PRO A 28 -16.09 11.86 9.39
CA PRO A 28 -16.20 11.56 7.97
C PRO A 28 -16.17 10.06 7.70
N SER A 29 -17.07 9.59 6.83
CA SER A 29 -17.20 8.18 6.48
C SER A 29 -17.26 8.07 4.96
N ILE A 30 -16.09 7.80 4.36
CA ILE A 30 -15.85 7.93 2.93
C ILE A 30 -15.38 6.60 2.35
N ASN A 31 -15.97 6.22 1.22
CA ASN A 31 -15.49 5.08 0.46
C ASN A 31 -14.42 5.54 -0.53
N VAL A 32 -13.25 4.88 -0.49
CA VAL A 32 -12.12 5.15 -1.38
C VAL A 32 -12.01 4.04 -2.41
N GLN A 33 -11.86 4.40 -3.67
CA GLN A 33 -11.66 3.47 -4.77
C GLN A 33 -10.38 3.83 -5.51
N ALA A 34 -9.34 3.07 -5.26
CA ALA A 34 -8.03 3.22 -5.89
C ALA A 34 -7.41 1.84 -6.22
N ALA A 35 -8.27 0.87 -6.60
CA ALA A 35 -7.93 -0.53 -6.88
C ALA A 35 -6.92 -1.10 -5.85
N CYS A 36 -5.76 -1.58 -6.29
CA CYS A 36 -4.77 -2.22 -5.42
C CYS A 36 -4.23 -1.28 -4.34
N SER A 37 -4.17 0.04 -4.59
CA SER A 37 -3.66 1.03 -3.64
C SER A 37 -4.71 1.56 -2.65
N THR A 38 -5.96 1.10 -2.72
CA THR A 38 -7.08 1.60 -1.89
C THR A 38 -6.72 1.69 -0.41
N GLY A 39 -6.09 0.65 0.15
CA GLY A 39 -5.74 0.63 1.57
C GLY A 39 -4.75 1.73 1.96
N LEU A 40 -3.72 1.98 1.16
CA LEU A 40 -2.73 3.03 1.44
C LEU A 40 -3.28 4.42 1.18
N VAL A 41 -4.10 4.60 0.15
CA VAL A 41 -4.79 5.87 -0.11
C VAL A 41 -5.75 6.19 1.04
N ALA A 42 -6.48 5.20 1.56
CA ALA A 42 -7.34 5.39 2.73
C ALA A 42 -6.53 5.81 3.98
N ILE A 43 -5.36 5.20 4.22
CA ILE A 43 -4.46 5.58 5.31
C ILE A 43 -3.95 7.01 5.11
N HIS A 44 -3.52 7.38 3.90
CA HIS A 44 -3.07 8.74 3.58
C HIS A 44 -4.16 9.78 3.89
N LEU A 45 -5.37 9.57 3.38
CA LEU A 45 -6.49 10.48 3.62
C LEU A 45 -6.83 10.58 5.12
N ALA A 46 -6.83 9.47 5.83
CA ALA A 46 -7.05 9.47 7.27
C ALA A 46 -5.96 10.23 8.04
N CYS A 47 -4.69 10.10 7.64
CA CYS A 47 -3.59 10.90 8.21
C CYS A 47 -3.81 12.41 7.97
N GLN A 48 -4.20 12.81 6.75
CA GLN A 48 -4.50 14.21 6.43
C GLN A 48 -5.67 14.74 7.29
N SER A 49 -6.75 13.98 7.41
CA SER A 49 -7.89 14.35 8.24
C SER A 49 -7.57 14.45 9.74
N LEU A 50 -6.68 13.58 10.26
CA LEU A 50 -6.18 13.69 11.64
C LEU A 50 -5.33 14.95 11.85
N LEU A 51 -4.47 15.28 10.88
CA LEU A 51 -3.60 16.47 10.95
C LEU A 51 -4.39 17.77 10.79
N SER A 52 -5.46 17.77 10.00
CA SER A 52 -6.39 18.92 9.87
C SER A 52 -7.36 19.07 11.05
N GLY A 53 -7.43 18.08 11.93
CA GLY A 53 -8.32 18.12 13.09
C GLY A 53 -9.78 17.80 12.81
N GLU A 54 -10.09 17.19 11.65
CA GLU A 54 -11.47 16.78 11.31
C GLU A 54 -12.00 15.69 12.24
N ALA A 55 -11.12 14.86 12.79
CA ALA A 55 -11.47 13.85 13.79
C ALA A 55 -10.27 13.55 14.70
N ASP A 56 -10.53 12.83 15.80
CA ASP A 56 -9.50 12.43 16.77
C ASP A 56 -8.93 11.05 16.49
N MET A 57 -9.70 10.20 15.81
CA MET A 57 -9.31 8.85 15.41
C MET A 57 -9.95 8.48 14.08
N PHE A 58 -9.27 7.65 13.28
CA PHE A 58 -9.79 7.09 12.04
C PHE A 58 -9.57 5.58 11.95
N LEU A 59 -10.58 4.90 11.45
CA LEU A 59 -10.44 3.55 10.90
C LEU A 59 -10.15 3.67 9.41
N ALA A 60 -9.01 3.17 8.97
CA ALA A 60 -8.61 3.18 7.57
C ALA A 60 -8.20 1.78 7.10
N GLY A 61 -8.52 1.42 5.88
CA GLY A 61 -8.16 0.12 5.36
C GLY A 61 -8.82 -0.22 4.03
N GLY A 62 -8.77 -1.50 3.70
CA GLY A 62 -9.36 -2.02 2.48
C GLY A 62 -9.87 -3.44 2.64
N SER A 63 -10.76 -3.81 1.75
CA SER A 63 -11.27 -5.17 1.66
C SER A 63 -11.39 -5.60 0.21
N SER A 64 -11.09 -6.86 -0.06
CA SER A 64 -11.36 -7.51 -1.32
C SER A 64 -11.96 -8.89 -1.02
N VAL A 65 -13.13 -9.17 -1.54
CA VAL A 65 -13.79 -10.44 -1.36
C VAL A 65 -14.32 -10.93 -2.71
N GLN A 66 -13.77 -12.06 -3.15
CA GLN A 66 -14.20 -12.69 -4.38
C GLN A 66 -15.28 -13.75 -4.10
N VAL A 67 -16.36 -13.67 -4.84
CA VAL A 67 -17.49 -14.62 -4.76
C VAL A 67 -17.82 -15.10 -6.19
N PRO A 68 -17.87 -16.42 -6.42
CA PRO A 68 -17.68 -17.53 -5.49
C PRO A 68 -16.20 -17.76 -5.10
N HIS A 69 -15.98 -18.25 -3.88
CA HIS A 69 -14.64 -18.64 -3.44
C HIS A 69 -14.14 -19.88 -4.18
N ARG A 70 -12.85 -19.94 -4.45
CA ARG A 70 -12.19 -21.10 -5.08
C ARG A 70 -12.73 -21.47 -6.46
N ALA A 71 -13.21 -20.48 -7.21
CA ALA A 71 -13.69 -20.68 -8.57
C ALA A 71 -12.57 -20.83 -9.62
N GLY A 72 -11.31 -20.65 -9.20
CA GLY A 72 -10.19 -20.54 -10.12
C GLY A 72 -10.20 -19.20 -10.85
N HIS A 73 -9.39 -19.08 -11.91
CA HIS A 73 -9.34 -17.91 -12.77
C HIS A 73 -9.13 -18.30 -14.23
N LEU A 74 -9.57 -17.45 -15.13
CA LEU A 74 -9.30 -17.62 -16.55
C LEU A 74 -7.98 -16.94 -16.90
N PHE A 75 -7.02 -17.70 -17.36
CA PHE A 75 -5.78 -17.17 -17.89
C PHE A 75 -6.02 -16.59 -19.30
N GLN A 76 -5.47 -15.43 -19.54
CA GLN A 76 -5.42 -14.79 -20.86
C GLN A 76 -4.00 -14.27 -21.09
N ASN A 77 -3.41 -14.65 -22.21
CA ASN A 77 -2.06 -14.21 -22.56
C ASN A 77 -1.97 -12.68 -22.67
N GLY A 78 -0.89 -12.10 -22.17
CA GLY A 78 -0.68 -10.65 -22.14
C GLY A 78 -1.41 -9.90 -21.01
N MET A 79 -2.15 -10.60 -20.15
CA MET A 79 -2.77 -10.04 -18.95
C MET A 79 -1.88 -10.28 -17.72
N ILE A 80 -2.27 -9.67 -16.59
CA ILE A 80 -1.46 -9.68 -15.36
C ILE A 80 -1.61 -10.95 -14.52
N VAL A 81 -2.55 -11.83 -14.84
CA VAL A 81 -2.86 -13.02 -14.05
C VAL A 81 -1.90 -14.15 -14.39
N SER A 82 -1.38 -14.81 -13.34
CA SER A 82 -0.45 -15.95 -13.49
C SER A 82 -1.12 -17.15 -14.17
N PRO A 83 -0.44 -17.84 -15.12
CA PRO A 83 -0.99 -19.01 -15.82
C PRO A 83 -1.12 -20.24 -14.92
N ASP A 84 -0.30 -20.36 -13.88
CA ASP A 84 -0.22 -21.54 -13.00
C ASP A 84 -0.76 -21.31 -11.59
N GLY A 85 -1.33 -20.12 -11.35
CA GLY A 85 -1.92 -19.83 -10.05
C GLY A 85 -0.92 -19.44 -8.96
N HIS A 86 0.32 -19.12 -9.31
CA HIS A 86 1.33 -18.67 -8.35
C HIS A 86 1.84 -17.27 -8.69
N CYS A 87 1.93 -16.42 -7.66
CA CYS A 87 2.62 -15.15 -7.74
C CYS A 87 4.04 -15.33 -7.22
N ARG A 88 5.03 -15.14 -8.13
CA ARG A 88 6.46 -15.24 -7.82
C ARG A 88 7.07 -13.85 -7.94
N ALA A 89 6.85 -13.04 -6.91
CA ALA A 89 7.34 -11.66 -6.92
C ALA A 89 8.88 -11.62 -6.94
N PHE A 90 9.43 -10.82 -7.84
CA PHE A 90 10.87 -10.61 -8.03
C PHE A 90 11.67 -11.88 -8.41
N ASP A 91 11.01 -12.90 -8.90
CA ASP A 91 11.61 -14.13 -9.35
C ASP A 91 11.82 -14.12 -10.87
N ALA A 92 12.85 -14.83 -11.35
CA ALA A 92 13.12 -14.99 -12.78
C ALA A 92 11.98 -15.73 -13.52
N GLU A 93 11.21 -16.55 -12.80
CA GLU A 93 10.03 -17.26 -13.31
C GLU A 93 8.71 -16.52 -13.04
N ALA A 94 8.76 -15.23 -12.71
CA ALA A 94 7.58 -14.41 -12.51
C ALA A 94 6.76 -14.30 -13.81
N ARG A 95 5.47 -14.70 -13.77
CA ARG A 95 4.57 -14.71 -14.94
C ARG A 95 3.21 -14.09 -14.64
N GLY A 96 3.07 -13.38 -13.54
CA GLY A 96 1.84 -12.71 -13.18
C GLY A 96 1.44 -12.90 -11.73
N THR A 97 0.37 -12.22 -11.35
CA THR A 97 -0.19 -12.21 -10.00
C THR A 97 -1.40 -13.11 -9.87
N ILE A 98 -1.89 -13.26 -8.64
CA ILE A 98 -3.18 -13.87 -8.32
C ILE A 98 -3.97 -12.93 -7.43
N PHE A 99 -5.25 -12.77 -7.75
CA PHE A 99 -6.18 -12.05 -6.91
C PHE A 99 -6.60 -12.88 -5.71
N GLY A 100 -6.48 -12.31 -4.52
CA GLY A 100 -6.89 -12.92 -3.26
C GLY A 100 -8.09 -12.23 -2.62
N SER A 101 -8.61 -12.86 -1.58
CA SER A 101 -9.60 -12.24 -0.69
C SER A 101 -8.95 -11.92 0.65
N GLY A 102 -9.24 -10.73 1.17
CA GLY A 102 -8.74 -10.29 2.47
C GLY A 102 -9.39 -8.99 2.92
N VAL A 103 -9.21 -8.71 4.20
CA VAL A 103 -9.63 -7.46 4.84
C VAL A 103 -8.52 -7.01 5.77
N GLY A 104 -8.14 -5.76 5.68
CA GLY A 104 -7.19 -5.12 6.59
C GLY A 104 -7.70 -3.75 6.99
N VAL A 105 -7.73 -3.48 8.31
CA VAL A 105 -8.14 -2.19 8.87
C VAL A 105 -7.18 -1.82 9.98
N VAL A 106 -6.75 -0.56 10.00
CA VAL A 106 -5.93 0.02 11.06
C VAL A 106 -6.68 1.16 11.75
N LEU A 107 -6.46 1.30 13.05
CA LEU A 107 -6.90 2.46 13.81
C LEU A 107 -5.75 3.47 13.87
N LEU A 108 -6.00 4.68 13.42
CA LEU A 108 -5.05 5.78 13.38
C LEU A 108 -5.45 6.87 14.38
N LYS A 109 -4.46 7.44 15.06
CA LYS A 109 -4.61 8.52 16.04
C LYS A 109 -3.36 9.40 16.01
N ARG A 110 -3.47 10.69 16.28
CA ARG A 110 -2.29 11.54 16.44
C ARG A 110 -1.40 11.00 17.56
N LEU A 111 -0.10 10.92 17.32
CA LEU A 111 0.84 10.33 18.29
C LEU A 111 0.80 11.00 19.65
N ALA A 112 0.72 12.32 19.67
CA ALA A 112 0.65 13.08 20.93
C ALA A 112 -0.60 12.72 21.77
N ASP A 113 -1.74 12.52 21.08
CA ASP A 113 -3.00 12.12 21.72
C ASP A 113 -2.93 10.67 22.22
N ALA A 114 -2.34 9.77 21.44
CA ALA A 114 -2.15 8.38 21.82
C ALA A 114 -1.26 8.25 23.08
N ILE A 115 -0.17 9.02 23.15
CA ILE A 115 0.72 9.06 24.32
C ILE A 115 -0.02 9.63 25.54
N ARG A 116 -0.72 10.75 25.38
CA ARG A 116 -1.50 11.37 26.47
C ARG A 116 -2.55 10.43 27.04
N ASP A 117 -3.22 9.71 26.17
CA ASP A 117 -4.33 8.83 26.53
C ASP A 117 -3.86 7.43 27.00
N GLY A 118 -2.55 7.16 26.94
CA GLY A 118 -1.97 5.89 27.37
C GLY A 118 -2.22 4.73 26.40
N ASP A 119 -2.49 5.01 25.13
CA ASP A 119 -2.77 4.00 24.14
C ASP A 119 -1.51 3.19 23.79
N HIS A 120 -1.71 1.92 23.45
CA HIS A 120 -0.63 1.09 22.92
C HIS A 120 -0.34 1.46 21.47
N VAL A 121 0.86 1.99 21.20
CA VAL A 121 1.30 2.38 19.87
C VAL A 121 2.11 1.24 19.24
N PHE A 122 1.59 0.62 18.20
CA PHE A 122 2.26 -0.46 17.44
C PHE A 122 3.29 0.09 16.47
N ALA A 123 2.97 1.22 15.82
CA ALA A 123 3.82 1.85 14.81
C ALA A 123 3.43 3.32 14.65
N VAL A 124 4.32 4.11 14.05
CA VAL A 124 4.07 5.53 13.74
C VAL A 124 4.20 5.73 12.23
N VAL A 125 3.14 6.25 11.60
CA VAL A 125 3.20 6.73 10.21
C VAL A 125 3.93 8.07 10.22
N LYS A 126 5.13 8.12 9.66
CA LYS A 126 5.94 9.33 9.63
C LYS A 126 5.64 10.22 8.44
N GLY A 127 5.32 9.63 7.30
CA GLY A 127 4.98 10.36 6.09
C GLY A 127 4.21 9.49 5.13
N SER A 128 3.47 10.11 4.25
CA SER A 128 2.72 9.44 3.18
C SER A 128 2.52 10.38 2.00
N ALA A 129 2.53 9.83 0.80
CA ALA A 129 2.29 10.57 -0.43
C ALA A 129 1.42 9.77 -1.40
N VAL A 130 0.70 10.45 -2.25
CA VAL A 130 -0.15 9.88 -3.31
C VAL A 130 0.00 10.73 -4.55
N ASN A 131 0.27 10.11 -5.69
CA ASN A 131 0.31 10.78 -6.97
C ASN A 131 -0.44 9.99 -8.05
N ASN A 132 -0.44 10.53 -9.26
CA ASN A 132 -0.98 9.91 -10.45
C ASN A 132 0.04 9.97 -11.58
N ASP A 133 0.14 8.90 -12.37
CA ASP A 133 1.10 8.81 -13.49
C ASP A 133 0.82 9.79 -14.63
N GLY A 134 -0.37 10.36 -14.71
CA GLY A 134 -0.78 11.22 -15.82
C GLY A 134 -0.72 10.51 -17.18
N GLY A 135 -0.44 11.28 -18.21
CA GLY A 135 -0.34 10.79 -19.61
C GLY A 135 1.07 10.43 -20.06
N MET A 136 2.09 10.60 -19.23
CA MET A 136 3.51 10.37 -19.58
C MET A 136 3.91 8.91 -19.41
N LYS A 137 3.15 7.99 -20.00
CA LYS A 137 3.41 6.56 -19.98
C LYS A 137 2.97 5.90 -21.30
N VAL A 138 3.51 4.72 -21.59
CA VAL A 138 3.31 4.01 -22.85
C VAL A 138 1.87 3.52 -23.09
N GLY A 139 1.02 3.57 -22.09
CA GLY A 139 -0.39 3.20 -22.18
C GLY A 139 -1.09 3.29 -20.84
N TYR A 140 -2.42 3.32 -20.87
CA TYR A 140 -3.25 3.49 -19.68
C TYR A 140 -2.95 2.48 -18.56
N MET A 141 -2.74 1.23 -18.91
CA MET A 141 -2.47 0.12 -18.01
C MET A 141 -0.99 0.00 -17.60
N ALA A 142 -0.09 0.68 -18.33
CA ALA A 142 1.34 0.57 -18.07
C ALA A 142 1.73 1.31 -16.79
N PRO A 143 2.64 0.76 -15.97
CA PRO A 143 3.20 1.47 -14.83
C PRO A 143 4.16 2.57 -15.29
N SER A 144 4.25 3.67 -14.54
CA SER A 144 5.27 4.71 -14.69
C SER A 144 6.37 4.54 -13.65
N GLY A 145 7.61 4.31 -14.09
CA GLY A 145 8.77 4.27 -13.19
C GLY A 145 9.01 5.63 -12.53
N ASP A 146 8.91 6.70 -13.30
CA ASP A 146 9.11 8.06 -12.78
C ASP A 146 8.02 8.47 -11.78
N GLY A 147 6.75 8.10 -12.05
CA GLY A 147 5.66 8.33 -11.12
C GLY A 147 5.88 7.62 -9.78
N GLN A 148 6.35 6.36 -9.83
CA GLN A 148 6.69 5.61 -8.62
C GLN A 148 7.89 6.22 -7.88
N ALA A 149 8.95 6.58 -8.57
CA ALA A 149 10.12 7.20 -7.96
C ALA A 149 9.75 8.53 -7.29
N SER A 150 8.92 9.35 -7.96
CA SER A 150 8.44 10.62 -7.44
C SER A 150 7.66 10.46 -6.14
N VAL A 151 6.67 9.55 -6.08
CA VAL A 151 5.85 9.37 -4.87
C VAL A 151 6.65 8.80 -3.69
N VAL A 152 7.64 7.93 -3.96
CA VAL A 152 8.56 7.42 -2.92
C VAL A 152 9.42 8.54 -2.37
N THR A 153 9.99 9.38 -3.24
CA THR A 153 10.79 10.55 -2.85
C THR A 153 9.96 11.52 -2.01
N GLU A 154 8.73 11.81 -2.42
CA GLU A 154 7.81 12.67 -1.70
C GLU A 154 7.46 12.11 -0.32
N ALA A 155 7.16 10.81 -0.23
CA ALA A 155 6.86 10.17 1.06
C ALA A 155 8.06 10.19 2.02
N MET A 156 9.28 10.02 1.53
CA MET A 156 10.50 10.17 2.33
C MET A 156 10.72 11.61 2.79
N ALA A 157 10.49 12.58 1.93
CA ALA A 157 10.59 14.01 2.27
C ALA A 157 9.55 14.40 3.33
N MET A 158 8.30 13.95 3.19
CA MET A 158 7.25 14.18 4.19
C MET A 158 7.55 13.53 5.53
N ALA A 159 8.27 12.42 5.54
CA ALA A 159 8.69 11.71 6.74
C ALA A 159 9.96 12.29 7.38
N ASP A 160 10.65 13.20 6.70
CA ASP A 160 11.97 13.73 7.08
C ASP A 160 12.97 12.60 7.37
N ILE A 161 13.14 11.69 6.39
CA ILE A 161 14.05 10.55 6.53
C ILE A 161 14.98 10.44 5.33
N SER A 162 16.16 9.88 5.59
CA SER A 162 17.11 9.48 4.55
C SER A 162 16.94 7.98 4.23
N PRO A 163 17.14 7.58 2.96
CA PRO A 163 17.05 6.17 2.53
C PRO A 163 17.92 5.20 3.31
N ASP A 164 19.07 5.63 3.82
CA ASP A 164 19.97 4.82 4.65
C ASP A 164 19.38 4.42 6.00
N THR A 165 18.32 5.10 6.43
CA THR A 165 17.58 4.77 7.65
C THR A 165 16.47 3.74 7.43
N ILE A 166 16.21 3.36 6.18
CA ILE A 166 15.17 2.38 5.82
C ILE A 166 15.74 0.98 5.97
N GLY A 167 15.20 0.21 6.90
CA GLY A 167 15.62 -1.17 7.16
C GLY A 167 14.80 -2.24 6.42
N PHE A 168 13.65 -1.87 5.84
CA PHE A 168 12.77 -2.80 5.14
C PHE A 168 11.86 -2.04 4.15
N VAL A 169 11.61 -2.66 2.99
CA VAL A 169 10.67 -2.16 1.99
C VAL A 169 9.63 -3.24 1.70
N GLU A 170 8.38 -2.95 1.99
CA GLU A 170 7.25 -3.75 1.51
C GLU A 170 6.88 -3.25 0.13
N ALA A 171 7.24 -4.01 -0.89
CA ALA A 171 6.97 -3.66 -2.27
C ALA A 171 5.60 -4.18 -2.73
N HIS A 172 5.14 -3.74 -3.89
CA HIS A 172 3.91 -4.27 -4.47
C HIS A 172 4.08 -5.70 -4.99
N GLY A 173 5.19 -5.99 -5.65
CA GLY A 173 5.62 -7.35 -5.97
C GLY A 173 4.56 -8.19 -6.69
N THR A 174 4.03 -7.70 -7.80
CA THR A 174 2.95 -8.38 -8.53
C THR A 174 3.38 -9.68 -9.20
N GLY A 175 4.67 -9.98 -9.26
CA GLY A 175 5.21 -11.13 -9.97
C GLY A 175 5.02 -11.03 -11.48
N THR A 176 4.89 -9.82 -12.03
CA THR A 176 4.78 -9.61 -13.47
C THR A 176 6.14 -9.33 -14.09
N GLU A 177 6.39 -9.86 -15.29
CA GLU A 177 7.66 -9.73 -16.02
C GLU A 177 8.12 -8.29 -16.21
N ILE A 178 7.19 -7.36 -16.38
CA ILE A 178 7.47 -5.93 -16.59
C ILE A 178 7.37 -5.15 -15.27
N GLY A 179 6.41 -5.50 -14.44
CA GLY A 179 6.09 -4.73 -13.23
C GLY A 179 7.20 -4.73 -12.19
N ASP A 180 7.71 -5.90 -11.87
CA ASP A 180 8.72 -6.05 -10.82
C ASP A 180 10.03 -5.33 -11.14
N PRO A 181 10.60 -5.43 -12.37
CA PRO A 181 11.78 -4.64 -12.71
C PRO A 181 11.56 -3.13 -12.67
N ILE A 182 10.40 -2.64 -13.12
CA ILE A 182 10.07 -1.22 -13.06
C ILE A 182 10.02 -0.73 -11.61
N GLU A 183 9.45 -1.53 -10.70
CA GLU A 183 9.38 -1.19 -9.28
C GLU A 183 10.75 -1.09 -8.62
N VAL A 184 11.61 -2.08 -8.85
CA VAL A 184 12.99 -2.07 -8.35
C VAL A 184 13.76 -0.86 -8.89
N ASN A 185 13.62 -0.55 -10.19
CA ASN A 185 14.25 0.61 -10.79
C ASN A 185 13.74 1.93 -10.20
N ALA A 186 12.42 2.06 -9.97
CA ALA A 186 11.82 3.25 -9.38
C ALA A 186 12.28 3.48 -7.94
N LEU A 187 12.33 2.43 -7.12
CA LEU A 187 12.87 2.48 -5.76
C LEU A 187 14.35 2.89 -5.78
N THR A 188 15.13 2.30 -6.68
CA THR A 188 16.55 2.64 -6.87
C THR A 188 16.73 4.11 -7.24
N GLN A 189 15.93 4.61 -8.17
CA GLN A 189 15.95 6.02 -8.59
C GLN A 189 15.63 6.94 -7.43
N ALA A 190 14.55 6.67 -6.68
CA ALA A 190 14.14 7.46 -5.53
C ALA A 190 15.20 7.51 -4.44
N PHE A 191 15.78 6.37 -4.10
CA PHE A 191 16.79 6.28 -3.05
C PHE A 191 18.10 6.99 -3.45
N ARG A 192 18.53 6.87 -4.71
CA ARG A 192 19.71 7.58 -5.23
C ARG A 192 19.53 9.09 -5.33
N ALA A 193 18.31 9.55 -5.59
CA ALA A 193 18.02 10.98 -5.65
C ALA A 193 18.07 11.65 -4.25
N ALA A 194 17.77 10.90 -3.20
CA ALA A 194 17.69 11.40 -1.84
C ALA A 194 18.98 11.20 -1.01
N CYS A 195 19.96 10.46 -1.53
CA CYS A 195 21.27 10.26 -0.88
C CYS A 195 22.40 10.92 -1.67
N ASP A 196 23.35 11.50 -0.94
CA ASP A 196 24.62 11.91 -1.55
C ASP A 196 25.32 10.66 -2.12
N ARG A 197 25.73 10.71 -3.39
CA ARG A 197 26.12 9.53 -4.22
C ARG A 197 27.25 8.67 -3.66
N SER A 198 27.90 9.10 -2.58
CA SER A 198 29.04 8.39 -1.97
C SER A 198 28.65 7.18 -1.11
N HIS A 199 27.41 7.07 -0.64
CA HIS A 199 27.00 6.04 0.33
C HIS A 199 26.05 4.97 -0.22
N TYR A 200 25.44 5.18 -1.38
CA TYR A 200 24.54 4.19 -2.03
C TYR A 200 25.20 3.60 -3.27
N ALA A 201 26.14 2.70 -3.06
CA ALA A 201 27.01 2.23 -4.13
C ALA A 201 26.43 1.12 -5.02
N LYS A 202 25.35 0.39 -4.62
CA LYS A 202 24.89 -0.75 -5.44
C LYS A 202 23.42 -1.07 -5.30
N VAL A 203 22.75 -1.29 -6.45
CA VAL A 203 21.43 -1.94 -6.57
C VAL A 203 21.41 -3.33 -5.90
N GLU A 204 22.57 -3.99 -5.80
CA GLU A 204 22.76 -5.24 -5.08
C GLU A 204 22.44 -5.14 -3.59
N ASP A 205 22.48 -3.94 -3.02
CA ASP A 205 22.08 -3.74 -1.61
C ASP A 205 20.56 -3.70 -1.42
N LEU A 206 19.77 -3.33 -2.43
CA LEU A 206 18.31 -3.48 -2.39
C LEU A 206 17.89 -4.96 -2.39
N ALA A 207 18.65 -5.83 -3.04
CA ALA A 207 18.45 -7.28 -2.98
C ALA A 207 18.74 -7.88 -1.58
N ARG A 208 19.39 -7.14 -0.69
CA ARG A 208 19.61 -7.53 0.71
C ARG A 208 18.50 -7.10 1.65
N PHE A 209 17.61 -6.18 1.22
CA PHE A 209 16.40 -5.90 1.98
C PHE A 209 15.46 -7.09 1.84
N PRO A 210 14.99 -7.69 2.94
CA PRO A 210 13.99 -8.73 2.83
C PRO A 210 12.72 -8.13 2.22
N LEU A 211 12.48 -8.46 0.95
CA LEU A 211 11.23 -8.18 0.29
C LEU A 211 10.22 -9.22 0.77
N ALA A 212 9.13 -8.79 1.39
CA ALA A 212 8.06 -9.69 1.73
C ALA A 212 7.29 -10.03 0.46
N THR A 213 7.51 -11.22 -0.04
CA THR A 213 7.07 -11.64 -1.37
C THR A 213 5.96 -12.67 -1.37
N ASP A 214 5.54 -13.20 -0.21
CA ASP A 214 4.50 -14.21 -0.18
C ASP A 214 3.34 -13.83 0.73
N GLY A 215 2.12 -14.04 0.22
CA GLY A 215 0.87 -13.84 0.96
C GLY A 215 0.70 -14.70 2.22
N ARG A 216 1.73 -15.44 2.65
CA ARG A 216 1.73 -16.22 3.89
C ARG A 216 2.23 -15.43 5.09
N HIS A 217 2.83 -14.26 4.90
CA HIS A 217 3.40 -13.42 5.95
C HIS A 217 2.55 -12.22 6.35
N ALA A 218 1.25 -12.24 6.13
CA ALA A 218 0.31 -11.37 6.85
C ALA A 218 0.34 -11.56 8.38
N ARG A 219 1.28 -12.38 8.88
CA ARG A 219 1.62 -12.55 10.32
C ARG A 219 2.94 -11.90 10.70
N GLY A 220 3.47 -11.04 9.85
CA GLY A 220 4.75 -10.34 10.10
C GLY A 220 4.63 -9.15 11.03
N PHE A 221 3.99 -9.30 12.16
CA PHE A 221 4.36 -8.54 13.34
C PHE A 221 5.79 -8.98 13.70
N CYS A 222 6.76 -8.13 13.47
CA CYS A 222 8.14 -8.38 13.90
C CYS A 222 8.21 -8.32 15.43
N PRO A 223 8.30 -9.45 16.16
CA PRO A 223 8.39 -9.46 17.60
C PRO A 223 9.86 -9.49 18.02
N ARG A 224 10.65 -8.49 17.67
CA ARG A 224 11.96 -8.31 18.31
C ARG A 224 12.19 -6.86 18.61
N ARG A 225 12.23 -6.59 19.91
CA ARG A 225 12.84 -5.42 20.53
C ARG A 225 14.26 -5.26 20.00
N GLU A 226 14.67 -4.00 19.78
CA GLU A 226 16.03 -3.57 19.43
C GLU A 226 16.32 -3.59 17.92
N THR A 227 15.83 -2.59 17.26
CA THR A 227 16.46 -1.73 16.25
C THR A 227 15.38 -0.86 15.63
N ASN A 228 15.63 0.42 15.45
CA ASN A 228 14.79 1.36 14.69
C ASN A 228 14.63 0.84 13.26
N ARG A 229 13.62 0.00 13.00
CA ARG A 229 13.31 -0.49 11.65
C ARG A 229 12.11 0.26 11.11
N LEU A 230 12.37 0.97 10.07
CA LEU A 230 11.38 1.69 9.29
C LEU A 230 10.73 0.72 8.31
N CYS A 231 9.41 0.62 8.31
CA CYS A 231 8.66 -0.07 7.26
C CYS A 231 8.15 0.95 6.26
N THR A 232 8.52 0.81 5.00
CA THR A 232 7.96 1.60 3.91
C THR A 232 7.05 0.69 3.11
N ALA A 233 5.76 1.00 3.10
CA ALA A 233 4.81 0.28 2.27
C ALA A 233 4.53 1.11 1.02
N THR A 234 4.77 0.54 -0.14
CA THR A 234 4.48 1.17 -1.43
C THR A 234 3.38 0.36 -2.11
N ALA A 235 2.23 0.97 -2.34
CA ALA A 235 1.15 0.32 -3.07
C ALA A 235 1.07 0.84 -4.49
N ARG A 236 0.84 -0.08 -5.39
CA ARG A 236 0.61 0.19 -6.81
C ARG A 236 -0.84 0.14 -7.16
N HIS A 237 -1.14 0.91 -8.15
CA HIS A 237 -2.40 0.88 -8.84
C HIS A 237 -2.26 0.31 -10.24
N CYS A 238 -3.09 -0.66 -10.58
CA CYS A 238 -3.19 -1.11 -11.98
C CYS A 238 -3.71 -0.01 -12.91
N PHE A 239 -4.29 1.04 -12.38
CA PHE A 239 -5.07 1.98 -13.18
C PHE A 239 -4.81 3.46 -13.01
N GLN A 240 -4.16 4.04 -12.02
CA GLN A 240 -3.97 5.51 -12.04
C GLN A 240 -3.35 6.19 -10.82
N SER A 241 -3.06 5.53 -9.71
CA SER A 241 -2.50 6.23 -8.57
C SER A 241 -1.43 5.42 -7.84
N HIS A 242 -0.44 6.09 -7.31
CA HIS A 242 0.62 5.50 -6.52
C HIS A 242 0.53 6.05 -5.10
N GLY A 243 0.68 5.20 -4.11
CA GLY A 243 0.72 5.61 -2.72
C GLY A 243 1.91 4.99 -2.00
N GLY A 244 2.61 5.80 -1.23
CA GLY A 244 3.64 5.34 -0.31
C GLY A 244 3.30 5.77 1.11
N VAL A 245 3.37 4.83 2.06
CA VAL A 245 3.18 5.09 3.48
C VAL A 245 4.40 4.61 4.23
N HIS A 246 4.93 5.49 5.07
CA HIS A 246 6.10 5.19 5.88
C HIS A 246 5.67 4.95 7.32
N ILE A 247 5.93 3.75 7.84
CA ILE A 247 5.56 3.32 9.19
C ILE A 247 6.83 2.99 9.98
N ARG A 248 6.93 3.49 11.20
CA ARG A 248 8.04 3.24 12.14
C ARG A 248 7.57 2.40 13.32
#